data_f8d466402f5566b6302d336eb5e35228
#
_entry.id   f8d466402f5566b6302d336eb5e35228
#
_cell.length_a   1.000
_cell.length_b   1.000
_cell.length_c   1.000
_cell.angle_alpha   90.00
_cell.angle_beta   90.00
_cell.angle_gamma   90.00
#
_symmetry.space_group_name_H-M   'P 1'
#
loop_
_entity.id
_entity.type
_entity.pdbx_description
1 polymer ?
#
loop_
_entity_poly.entity_id
_entity_poly.type
_entity_poly.pdbx_seq_one_letter_code
_entity_poly.pdbx_strand_id
1 'polypeptide(L)'
;FYTIKHGKYSDFHVCRGLWSGFFMASVPGNPLISFCLEILFEYWKKQNHLIAYLLIDVTLCLAYDNMSWAKSMIDRVPLNNTAIFNLQENMNCPYSAKQFNLWCEKTFLHKISYKIPFKSNRKENTYWDYIMKLPVD
;
A
#
# COMPACT_ATOMS: atom_id res chain seq x y z
N PHE A 1 -3.40 6.07 -13.94
CA PHE A 1 -2.68 5.70 -12.71
C PHE A 1 -3.64 5.64 -11.51
N TYR A 2 -3.52 4.63 -10.72
CA TYR A 2 -4.23 4.44 -9.46
C TYR A 2 -3.27 3.90 -8.39
N THR A 3 -3.47 4.31 -7.16
CA THR A 3 -2.72 3.84 -5.99
C THR A 3 -3.60 3.91 -4.75
N ILE A 4 -3.22 3.23 -3.70
CA ILE A 4 -3.89 3.37 -2.41
C ILE A 4 -3.37 4.61 -1.69
N LYS A 5 -4.31 5.52 -1.35
CA LYS A 5 -4.10 6.65 -0.44
C LYS A 5 -4.91 6.40 0.83
N HIS A 6 -4.25 5.99 1.89
CA HIS A 6 -4.92 5.57 3.14
C HIS A 6 -4.90 6.62 4.26
N GLY A 7 -4.27 7.78 4.02
CA GLY A 7 -4.23 8.89 4.96
C GLY A 7 -3.29 8.72 6.17
N LYS A 8 -2.49 7.64 6.19
CA LYS A 8 -1.44 7.43 7.19
C LYS A 8 -0.07 7.73 6.57
N TYR A 9 0.93 8.02 7.40
CA TYR A 9 2.34 8.21 7.01
C TYR A 9 2.63 9.44 6.14
N SER A 10 2.01 10.60 6.44
CA SER A 10 2.23 11.83 5.67
C SER A 10 3.65 12.38 5.77
N ASP A 11 4.27 12.37 6.97
CA ASP A 11 5.44 13.19 7.24
C ASP A 11 6.77 12.42 7.34
N PHE A 12 6.74 11.11 7.55
CA PHE A 12 7.95 10.30 7.80
C PHE A 12 8.40 9.44 6.62
N HIS A 13 7.57 9.31 5.59
CA HIS A 13 7.86 8.47 4.44
C HIS A 13 8.07 9.29 3.18
N VAL A 14 8.95 8.81 2.30
CA VAL A 14 9.20 9.42 0.99
C VAL A 14 7.91 9.66 0.21
N CYS A 15 6.95 8.73 0.30
CA CYS A 15 5.65 8.85 -0.35
C CYS A 15 4.73 9.94 0.22
N ARG A 16 5.01 10.50 1.39
CA ARG A 16 4.21 11.56 2.03
C ARG A 16 2.70 11.26 2.11
N GLY A 17 2.32 9.97 2.15
CA GLY A 17 0.91 9.53 2.11
C GLY A 17 0.22 9.70 0.75
N LEU A 18 0.95 10.10 -0.30
CA LEU A 18 0.41 10.37 -1.64
C LEU A 18 0.18 9.12 -2.47
N TRP A 19 0.88 8.03 -2.16
CA TRP A 19 0.75 6.72 -2.78
C TRP A 19 1.16 5.61 -1.83
N SER A 20 0.94 4.36 -2.26
CA SER A 20 1.40 3.18 -1.55
C SER A 20 2.19 2.29 -2.50
N GLY A 21 3.49 2.13 -2.26
CA GLY A 21 4.38 1.32 -3.11
C GLY A 21 4.00 -0.16 -3.20
N PHE A 22 3.17 -0.65 -2.29
CA PHE A 22 2.69 -2.04 -2.31
C PHE A 22 1.43 -2.25 -3.18
N PHE A 23 0.79 -1.17 -3.69
CA PHE A 23 -0.35 -1.27 -4.59
C PHE A 23 -0.42 -0.08 -5.54
N MET A 24 -0.09 -0.34 -6.79
CA MET A 24 -0.22 0.62 -7.89
C MET A 24 -0.80 -0.10 -9.10
N ALA A 25 -1.64 0.60 -9.85
CA ALA A 25 -2.23 0.11 -11.08
C ALA A 25 -2.25 1.24 -12.14
N SER A 26 -2.13 0.87 -13.39
CA SER A 26 -2.21 1.82 -14.49
C SER A 26 -2.67 1.16 -15.78
N VAL A 27 -3.15 1.95 -16.71
CA VAL A 27 -3.32 1.50 -18.09
C VAL A 27 -1.94 1.31 -18.75
N PRO A 28 -1.83 0.44 -19.76
CA PRO A 28 -0.62 0.34 -20.59
C PRO A 28 -0.17 1.70 -21.14
N GLY A 29 1.13 1.95 -21.19
CA GLY A 29 1.69 3.19 -21.68
C GLY A 29 1.49 4.41 -20.78
N ASN A 30 1.14 4.22 -19.51
CA ASN A 30 0.99 5.32 -18.56
C ASN A 30 2.34 6.08 -18.41
N PRO A 31 2.39 7.41 -18.67
CA PRO A 31 3.63 8.17 -18.70
C PRO A 31 4.36 8.20 -17.36
N LEU A 32 3.66 8.14 -16.23
CA LEU A 32 4.28 8.11 -14.91
C LEU A 32 5.03 6.80 -14.68
N ILE A 33 4.42 5.68 -15.06
CA ILE A 33 5.05 4.36 -14.94
C ILE A 33 6.22 4.23 -15.92
N SER A 34 6.07 4.73 -17.16
CA SER A 34 7.15 4.74 -18.15
C SER A 34 8.35 5.55 -17.66
N PHE A 35 8.11 6.75 -17.12
CA PHE A 35 9.15 7.57 -16.50
C PHE A 35 9.88 6.84 -15.37
N CYS A 36 9.14 6.27 -14.43
CA CYS A 36 9.75 5.52 -13.33
C CYS A 36 10.60 4.35 -13.84
N LEU A 37 10.10 3.63 -14.84
CA LEU A 37 10.80 2.50 -15.44
C LEU A 37 12.11 2.93 -16.11
N GLU A 38 12.10 4.01 -16.89
CA GLU A 38 13.29 4.58 -17.53
C GLU A 38 14.35 5.00 -16.50
N ILE A 39 13.96 5.70 -15.45
CA ILE A 39 14.87 6.08 -14.36
C ILE A 39 15.47 4.84 -13.68
N LEU A 40 14.66 3.82 -13.40
CA LEU A 40 15.14 2.59 -12.79
C LEU A 40 16.09 1.82 -13.70
N PHE A 41 15.84 1.77 -15.02
CA PHE A 41 16.75 1.18 -15.98
C PHE A 41 18.08 1.93 -16.04
N GLU A 42 18.05 3.27 -16.13
CA GLU A 42 19.28 4.07 -16.12
C GLU A 42 20.05 3.96 -14.81
N TYR A 43 19.35 3.86 -13.68
CA TYR A 43 19.96 3.60 -12.39
C TYR A 43 20.72 2.27 -12.39
N TRP A 44 20.08 1.17 -12.77
CA TRP A 44 20.69 -0.16 -12.73
C TRP A 44 21.76 -0.40 -13.81
N LYS A 45 21.79 0.40 -14.87
CA LYS A 45 22.94 0.41 -15.80
C LYS A 45 24.21 0.97 -15.16
N LYS A 46 24.09 1.86 -14.20
CA LYS A 46 25.20 2.62 -13.62
C LYS A 46 25.56 2.17 -12.19
N GLN A 47 24.64 1.53 -11.51
CA GLN A 47 24.77 1.13 -10.11
C GLN A 47 24.50 -0.36 -9.94
N ASN A 48 25.26 -0.99 -9.04
CA ASN A 48 25.10 -2.40 -8.66
C ASN A 48 24.65 -2.61 -7.22
N HIS A 49 24.28 -1.53 -6.53
CA HIS A 49 23.80 -1.56 -5.15
C HIS A 49 22.55 -0.69 -5.00
N LEU A 50 21.74 -0.98 -4.02
CA LEU A 50 20.50 -0.27 -3.72
C LEU A 50 20.80 0.91 -2.79
N ILE A 51 20.56 2.15 -3.27
CA ILE A 51 20.75 3.36 -2.45
C ILE A 51 19.58 3.63 -1.49
N ALA A 52 18.40 3.09 -1.79
CA ALA A 52 17.23 3.24 -0.96
C ALA A 52 16.34 1.99 -1.04
N TYR A 53 15.85 1.51 0.09
CA TYR A 53 14.99 0.32 0.15
C TYR A 53 13.72 0.48 -0.71
N LEU A 54 13.14 1.69 -0.74
CA LEU A 54 11.95 2.02 -1.54
C LEU A 54 12.33 2.87 -2.75
N LEU A 55 13.19 2.35 -3.63
CA LEU A 55 13.68 3.09 -4.80
C LEU A 55 12.55 3.55 -5.73
N ILE A 56 11.48 2.77 -5.86
CA ILE A 56 10.30 3.18 -6.64
C ILE A 56 9.62 4.43 -6.04
N ASP A 57 9.56 4.54 -4.72
CA ASP A 57 8.99 5.73 -4.06
C ASP A 57 9.85 6.96 -4.33
N VAL A 58 11.17 6.79 -4.39
CA VAL A 58 12.11 7.88 -4.74
C VAL A 58 11.87 8.36 -6.18
N THR A 59 11.67 7.45 -7.14
CA THR A 59 11.39 7.84 -8.53
C THR A 59 10.04 8.54 -8.68
N LEU A 60 9.01 8.08 -7.97
CA LEU A 60 7.71 8.74 -7.93
C LEU A 60 7.79 10.13 -7.29
N CYS A 61 8.57 10.28 -6.21
CA CYS A 61 8.81 11.56 -5.55
C CYS A 61 9.51 12.54 -6.50
N LEU A 62 10.53 12.07 -7.22
CA LEU A 62 11.21 12.85 -8.23
C LEU A 62 10.24 13.36 -9.31
N ALA A 63 9.36 12.50 -9.82
CA ALA A 63 8.34 12.88 -10.79
C ALA A 63 7.34 13.88 -10.20
N TYR A 64 6.84 13.61 -9.00
CA TYR A 64 5.85 14.44 -8.32
C TYR A 64 6.36 15.86 -8.05
N ASP A 65 7.61 15.99 -7.60
CA ASP A 65 8.18 17.29 -7.22
C ASP A 65 8.63 18.13 -8.43
N ASN A 66 8.95 17.50 -9.56
CA ASN A 66 9.54 18.21 -10.70
C ASN A 66 8.65 18.27 -11.95
N MET A 67 7.55 17.50 -12.01
CA MET A 67 6.71 17.41 -13.19
C MET A 67 5.25 17.67 -12.87
N SER A 68 4.71 18.78 -13.34
CA SER A 68 3.32 19.20 -13.08
C SER A 68 2.28 18.17 -13.53
N TRP A 69 2.53 17.46 -14.64
CA TRP A 69 1.66 16.41 -15.13
C TRP A 69 1.65 15.18 -14.19
N ALA A 70 2.81 14.78 -13.63
CA ALA A 70 2.92 13.67 -12.68
C ALA A 70 2.22 14.02 -11.37
N LYS A 71 2.46 15.24 -10.88
CA LYS A 71 1.77 15.79 -9.72
C LYS A 71 0.26 15.76 -9.92
N SER A 72 -0.25 16.29 -11.02
CA SER A 72 -1.68 16.27 -11.35
C SER A 72 -2.26 14.86 -11.42
N MET A 73 -1.52 13.90 -11.99
CA MET A 73 -1.95 12.51 -12.09
C MET A 73 -2.07 11.84 -10.72
N ILE A 74 -1.12 12.07 -9.83
CA ILE A 74 -1.12 11.52 -8.47
C ILE A 74 -2.19 12.21 -7.62
N ASP A 75 -2.33 13.54 -7.71
CA ASP A 75 -3.29 14.30 -6.91
C ASP A 75 -4.75 13.95 -7.23
N ARG A 76 -5.06 13.54 -8.46
CA ARG A 76 -6.39 13.07 -8.87
C ARG A 76 -6.85 11.78 -8.18
N VAL A 77 -5.94 10.98 -7.66
CA VAL A 77 -6.31 9.79 -6.89
C VAL A 77 -6.88 10.24 -5.54
N PRO A 78 -8.14 9.96 -5.25
CA PRO A 78 -8.73 10.37 -3.97
C PRO A 78 -8.18 9.56 -2.80
N LEU A 79 -8.42 10.04 -1.59
CA LEU A 79 -8.24 9.25 -0.39
C LEU A 79 -9.14 8.01 -0.47
N ASN A 80 -8.57 6.83 -0.27
CA ASN A 80 -9.26 5.56 -0.39
C ASN A 80 -8.64 4.52 0.56
N ASN A 81 -9.38 3.43 0.81
CA ASN A 81 -8.89 2.33 1.64
C ASN A 81 -8.37 2.77 3.02
N THR A 82 -9.09 3.65 3.70
CA THR A 82 -8.67 4.22 4.99
C THR A 82 -8.59 3.20 6.12
N ALA A 83 -9.25 2.04 5.98
CA ALA A 83 -9.23 0.93 6.93
C ALA A 83 -8.20 -0.18 6.59
N ILE A 84 -7.30 0.06 5.63
CA ILE A 84 -6.39 -0.95 5.06
C ILE A 84 -5.53 -1.69 6.10
N PHE A 85 -5.15 -1.04 7.20
CA PHE A 85 -4.33 -1.63 8.27
C PHE A 85 -5.14 -2.16 9.45
N ASN A 86 -6.44 -1.84 9.53
CA ASN A 86 -7.26 -2.14 10.70
C ASN A 86 -7.29 -3.64 11.02
N LEU A 87 -7.37 -4.48 9.98
CA LEU A 87 -7.35 -5.92 10.16
C LEU A 87 -6.03 -6.39 10.79
N GLN A 88 -4.89 -5.94 10.28
CA GLN A 88 -3.56 -6.27 10.79
C GLN A 88 -3.38 -5.80 12.24
N GLU A 89 -3.81 -4.59 12.56
CA GLU A 89 -3.70 -3.98 13.88
C GLU A 89 -4.55 -4.71 14.93
N ASN A 90 -5.62 -5.38 14.51
CA ASN A 90 -6.55 -6.10 15.39
C ASN A 90 -6.50 -7.63 15.21
N MET A 91 -5.54 -8.17 14.48
CA MET A 91 -5.50 -9.58 14.10
C MET A 91 -5.58 -10.56 15.29
N ASN A 92 -5.01 -10.18 16.44
CA ASN A 92 -5.00 -10.97 17.66
C ASN A 92 -6.19 -10.66 18.61
N CYS A 93 -7.08 -9.72 18.23
CA CYS A 93 -8.27 -9.40 19.01
C CYS A 93 -9.41 -10.39 18.73
N PRO A 94 -10.39 -10.52 19.66
CA PRO A 94 -11.60 -11.30 19.44
C PRO A 94 -12.34 -10.84 18.17
N TYR A 95 -12.78 -11.78 17.35
CA TYR A 95 -13.48 -11.50 16.10
C TYR A 95 -14.85 -10.86 16.34
N SER A 96 -15.14 -9.81 15.61
CA SER A 96 -16.44 -9.17 15.55
C SER A 96 -16.85 -8.97 14.08
N ALA A 97 -17.89 -9.69 13.64
CA ALA A 97 -18.42 -9.57 12.29
C ALA A 97 -18.88 -8.13 11.98
N LYS A 98 -19.52 -7.46 12.94
CA LYS A 98 -19.94 -6.07 12.77
C LYS A 98 -18.76 -5.15 12.50
N GLN A 99 -17.69 -5.28 13.27
CA GLN A 99 -16.49 -4.43 13.10
C GLN A 99 -15.75 -4.77 11.80
N PHE A 100 -15.65 -6.04 11.44
CA PHE A 100 -15.03 -6.46 10.20
C PHE A 100 -15.76 -5.90 8.97
N ASN A 101 -17.09 -5.98 8.95
CA ASN A 101 -17.91 -5.43 7.88
C ASN A 101 -17.73 -3.91 7.74
N LEU A 102 -17.68 -3.16 8.85
CA LEU A 102 -17.39 -1.72 8.83
C LEU A 102 -16.01 -1.40 8.22
N TRP A 103 -15.02 -2.27 8.37
CA TRP A 103 -13.74 -2.09 7.70
C TRP A 103 -13.83 -2.40 6.21
N CYS A 104 -14.54 -3.47 5.85
CA CYS A 104 -14.76 -3.84 4.44
C CYS A 104 -15.53 -2.77 3.65
N GLU A 105 -16.40 -2.00 4.29
CA GLU A 105 -17.06 -0.83 3.66
C GLU A 105 -16.06 0.30 3.32
N LYS A 106 -14.94 0.38 4.04
CA LYS A 106 -13.93 1.44 3.92
C LYS A 106 -12.69 1.03 3.15
N THR A 107 -12.55 -0.23 2.84
CA THR A 107 -11.41 -0.77 2.07
C THR A 107 -11.79 -2.04 1.33
N PHE A 108 -11.31 -2.16 0.10
CA PHE A 108 -11.42 -3.40 -0.68
C PHE A 108 -10.17 -4.30 -0.53
N LEU A 109 -9.15 -3.82 0.18
CA LEU A 109 -7.88 -4.50 0.38
C LEU A 109 -7.39 -4.34 1.81
N HIS A 110 -6.98 -5.43 2.44
CA HIS A 110 -6.34 -5.41 3.75
C HIS A 110 -4.84 -5.70 3.61
N LYS A 111 -4.01 -4.80 4.12
CA LYS A 111 -2.56 -4.98 4.17
C LYS A 111 -2.21 -5.79 5.41
N ILE A 112 -1.58 -6.94 5.22
CA ILE A 112 -1.09 -7.82 6.28
C ILE A 112 0.43 -7.98 6.12
N SER A 113 1.17 -7.91 7.22
CA SER A 113 2.62 -8.09 7.24
C SER A 113 2.99 -9.39 7.93
N TYR A 114 3.80 -10.21 7.29
CA TYR A 114 4.39 -11.41 7.88
C TYR A 114 5.35 -11.13 9.05
N LYS A 115 5.78 -9.87 9.20
CA LYS A 115 6.67 -9.43 10.29
C LYS A 115 5.96 -9.29 11.63
N ILE A 116 4.62 -9.28 11.62
CA ILE A 116 3.82 -9.17 12.84
C ILE A 116 3.44 -10.59 13.28
N PRO A 117 3.79 -11.00 14.49
CA PRO A 117 3.40 -12.32 14.98
C PRO A 117 1.90 -12.36 15.24
N PHE A 118 1.19 -13.20 14.52
CA PHE A 118 -0.21 -13.47 14.76
C PHE A 118 -0.34 -14.74 15.63
N LYS A 119 -1.21 -14.68 16.63
CA LYS A 119 -1.41 -15.77 17.57
C LYS A 119 -2.84 -16.26 17.47
N SER A 120 -2.99 -17.56 17.26
CA SER A 120 -4.29 -18.21 17.44
C SER A 120 -4.64 -18.22 18.92
N ASN A 121 -5.85 -17.75 19.25
CA ASN A 121 -6.42 -17.90 20.57
C ASN A 121 -7.68 -18.77 20.48
N ARG A 122 -7.50 -20.09 20.63
CA ARG A 122 -8.58 -21.08 20.50
C ARG A 122 -9.80 -20.81 21.39
N LYS A 123 -9.63 -20.05 22.47
CA LYS A 123 -10.73 -19.70 23.40
C LYS A 123 -11.56 -18.52 22.91
N GLU A 124 -10.95 -17.56 22.22
CA GLU A 124 -11.57 -16.27 21.90
C GLU A 124 -11.94 -16.11 20.41
N ASN A 125 -11.50 -17.03 19.54
CA ASN A 125 -11.72 -16.96 18.09
C ASN A 125 -11.36 -15.58 17.52
N THR A 126 -10.07 -15.32 17.38
CA THR A 126 -9.52 -14.05 16.91
C THR A 126 -9.81 -13.79 15.43
N TYR A 127 -9.53 -12.57 14.93
CA TYR A 127 -9.57 -12.29 13.49
C TYR A 127 -8.64 -13.20 12.69
N TRP A 128 -7.46 -13.55 13.25
CA TRP A 128 -6.57 -14.53 12.63
C TRP A 128 -7.23 -15.89 12.46
N ASP A 129 -7.87 -16.40 13.52
CA ASP A 129 -8.56 -17.70 13.48
C ASP A 129 -9.71 -17.71 12.47
N TYR A 130 -10.43 -16.58 12.35
CA TYR A 130 -11.51 -16.45 11.37
C TYR A 130 -11.00 -16.50 9.95
N ILE A 131 -9.95 -15.70 9.62
CA ILE A 131 -9.40 -15.62 8.26
C ILE A 131 -8.79 -16.95 7.83
N MET A 132 -8.07 -17.63 8.73
CA MET A 132 -7.46 -18.93 8.43
C MET A 132 -8.47 -20.05 8.21
N LYS A 133 -9.73 -19.85 8.53
CA LYS A 133 -10.84 -20.80 8.26
C LYS A 133 -11.60 -20.47 6.98
N LEU A 134 -11.36 -19.31 6.38
CA LEU A 134 -12.01 -18.98 5.10
C LEU A 134 -11.53 -19.96 4.01
N PRO A 135 -12.44 -20.51 3.18
CA PRO A 135 -12.03 -21.31 2.04
C PRO A 135 -11.15 -20.48 1.09
N VAL A 136 -10.12 -21.11 0.58
CA VAL A 136 -9.28 -20.55 -0.50
C VAL A 136 -9.85 -21.14 -1.78
N ASP A 137 -10.64 -20.34 -2.49
CA ASP A 137 -11.17 -20.70 -3.81
C ASP A 137 -10.07 -20.55 -4.89
#